data_2dce8b6fd8c433949f64fc4dd303bcbd
#
_entry.id   2dce8b6fd8c433949f64fc4dd303bcbd
#
_cell.length_a   1.000
_cell.length_b   1.000
_cell.length_c   1.000
_cell.angle_alpha   90.00
_cell.angle_beta   90.00
_cell.angle_gamma   90.00
#
_symmetry.space_group_name_H-M   'P 1'
#
loop_
_entity.id
_entity.type
_entity.pdbx_description
1 polymer ?
#
loop_
_entity_poly.entity_id
_entity_poly.type
_entity_poly.pdbx_seq_one_letter_code
_entity_poly.pdbx_strand_id
1 'polypeptide(L)'
;MNALKELPKNSFGYALFDFMDSQNLDVCPLLENERSSSAIYLRERRRKLHDYLHLALGYGTDLHGEAEVNAFTARQTGMPICYLITMGILLKTMVRQPMEFNRLVNRLIRAWKVGGRCENLFIFQWETVLAHPLEEVRLNFKRMNVNIYA
;
A
#
# COMPACT_ATOMS: atom_id res chain seq x y z
N MET A 1 5.03 -14.08 13.83
CA MET A 1 3.80 -14.65 13.25
C MET A 1 2.69 -14.82 14.27
N ASN A 2 2.94 -15.40 15.45
CA ASN A 2 1.87 -15.67 16.44
C ASN A 2 1.18 -14.41 16.98
N ALA A 3 1.90 -13.32 17.22
CA ALA A 3 1.34 -12.11 17.81
C ALA A 3 0.20 -11.45 17.00
N LEU A 4 0.26 -11.45 15.66
CA LEU A 4 -0.81 -10.89 14.81
C LEU A 4 -2.05 -11.79 14.79
N LYS A 5 -1.86 -13.11 14.90
CA LYS A 5 -2.94 -14.10 14.92
C LYS A 5 -3.77 -14.02 16.20
N GLU A 6 -3.17 -13.53 17.30
CA GLU A 6 -3.83 -13.37 18.61
C GLU A 6 -4.67 -12.08 18.70
N LEU A 7 -4.55 -11.18 17.71
CA LEU A 7 -5.33 -9.95 17.66
C LEU A 7 -6.81 -10.23 17.31
N PRO A 8 -7.73 -9.32 17.66
CA PRO A 8 -9.13 -9.44 17.30
C PRO A 8 -9.33 -9.64 15.79
N LYS A 9 -10.22 -10.53 15.38
CA LYS A 9 -10.47 -10.89 13.97
C LYS A 9 -10.86 -9.70 13.07
N ASN A 10 -11.41 -8.64 13.63
CA ASN A 10 -11.77 -7.41 12.92
C ASN A 10 -10.64 -6.37 12.92
N SER A 11 -9.48 -6.66 13.54
CA SER A 11 -8.36 -5.74 13.61
C SER A 11 -7.56 -5.68 12.31
N PHE A 12 -6.86 -4.56 12.09
CA PHE A 12 -5.95 -4.38 10.97
C PHE A 12 -4.83 -5.44 10.99
N GLY A 13 -4.27 -5.74 12.15
CA GLY A 13 -3.19 -6.74 12.30
C GLY A 13 -3.64 -8.16 11.99
N TYR A 14 -4.86 -8.56 12.39
CA TYR A 14 -5.40 -9.87 12.01
C TYR A 14 -5.66 -9.95 10.50
N ALA A 15 -6.24 -8.92 9.92
CA ALA A 15 -6.46 -8.86 8.48
C ALA A 15 -5.15 -8.87 7.68
N LEU A 16 -4.08 -8.26 8.22
CA LEU A 16 -2.74 -8.32 7.64
C LEU A 16 -2.17 -9.74 7.71
N PHE A 17 -2.34 -10.43 8.85
CA PHE A 17 -1.95 -11.83 8.99
C PHE A 17 -2.65 -12.71 7.96
N ASP A 18 -3.98 -12.60 7.85
CA ASP A 18 -4.79 -13.38 6.92
C ASP A 18 -4.42 -13.11 5.45
N PHE A 19 -4.17 -11.84 5.11
CA PHE A 19 -3.70 -11.43 3.80
C PHE A 19 -2.35 -12.08 3.44
N MET A 20 -1.38 -12.02 4.34
CA MET A 20 -0.04 -12.56 4.11
C MET A 20 -0.04 -14.09 4.08
N ASP A 21 -0.82 -14.75 4.95
CA ASP A 21 -0.97 -16.21 4.99
C ASP A 21 -1.60 -16.72 3.68
N SER A 22 -2.63 -16.03 3.17
CA SER A 22 -3.28 -16.37 1.90
C SER A 22 -2.35 -16.26 0.68
N GLN A 23 -1.33 -15.43 0.76
CA GLN A 23 -0.34 -15.21 -0.30
C GLN A 23 0.94 -16.05 -0.09
N ASN A 24 1.01 -16.91 0.93
CA ASN A 24 2.22 -17.63 1.36
C ASN A 24 3.43 -16.70 1.56
N LEU A 25 3.20 -15.50 2.11
CA LEU A 25 4.24 -14.53 2.38
C LEU A 25 4.70 -14.63 3.84
N ASP A 26 6.02 -14.55 4.05
CA ASP A 26 6.57 -14.45 5.40
C ASP A 26 6.25 -13.09 6.01
N VAL A 27 5.57 -13.11 7.17
CA VAL A 27 5.35 -11.91 7.97
C VAL A 27 6.71 -11.45 8.51
N CYS A 28 7.32 -10.48 7.85
CA CYS A 28 8.55 -9.88 8.32
C CYS A 28 8.22 -8.66 9.20
N PRO A 29 8.61 -8.65 10.49
CA PRO A 29 8.41 -7.49 11.36
C PRO A 29 9.09 -6.24 10.79
N LEU A 30 8.41 -5.09 10.89
CA LEU A 30 8.98 -3.79 10.44
C LEU A 30 10.24 -3.38 11.24
N LEU A 31 10.49 -4.04 12.38
CA LEU A 31 11.40 -3.59 13.43
C LEU A 31 12.85 -4.04 13.33
N GLU A 32 13.28 -4.80 12.30
CA GLU A 32 14.65 -5.32 12.29
C GLU A 32 15.50 -4.77 11.14
N ASN A 33 16.42 -3.95 11.46
CA ASN A 33 17.78 -3.64 10.99
C ASN A 33 18.06 -2.16 10.75
N GLU A 34 18.35 -1.43 11.84
CA GLU A 34 18.91 -0.07 11.82
C GLU A 34 20.35 0.01 11.26
N ARG A 35 20.95 -1.10 10.82
CA ARG A 35 22.38 -1.16 10.42
C ARG A 35 22.64 -1.23 8.93
N SER A 36 21.62 -1.16 8.08
CA SER A 36 21.82 -1.17 6.61
C SER A 36 22.00 0.24 6.06
N SER A 37 22.67 0.35 4.91
CA SER A 37 22.77 1.63 4.20
C SER A 37 21.35 2.17 3.92
N SER A 38 21.18 3.50 3.92
CA SER A 38 19.88 4.16 3.74
C SER A 38 19.10 3.64 2.53
N ALA A 39 19.79 3.28 1.44
CA ALA A 39 19.14 2.74 0.24
C ALA A 39 18.59 1.31 0.45
N ILE A 40 19.31 0.46 1.17
CA ILE A 40 18.87 -0.91 1.49
C ILE A 40 17.68 -0.83 2.45
N TYR A 41 17.76 0.01 3.48
CA TYR A 41 16.67 0.25 4.43
C TYR A 41 15.38 0.67 3.71
N LEU A 42 15.45 1.66 2.81
CA LEU A 42 14.28 2.14 2.06
C LEU A 42 13.68 1.06 1.16
N ARG A 43 14.52 0.23 0.52
CA ARG A 43 14.05 -0.88 -0.31
C ARG A 43 13.30 -1.93 0.52
N GLU A 44 13.86 -2.34 1.65
CA GLU A 44 13.26 -3.32 2.54
C GLU A 44 11.97 -2.78 3.15
N ARG A 45 12.00 -1.53 3.64
CA ARG A 45 10.81 -0.90 4.18
C ARG A 45 9.70 -0.78 3.13
N ARG A 46 10.03 -0.42 1.88
CA ARG A 46 9.05 -0.40 0.79
C ARG A 46 8.41 -1.77 0.58
N ARG A 47 9.21 -2.84 0.54
CA ARG A 47 8.69 -4.21 0.35
C ARG A 47 7.75 -4.61 1.46
N LYS A 48 8.13 -4.36 2.72
CA LYS A 48 7.32 -4.67 3.89
C LYS A 48 6.02 -3.86 3.94
N LEU A 49 6.10 -2.57 3.59
CA LEU A 49 4.93 -1.68 3.58
C LEU A 49 3.97 -1.92 2.42
N HIS A 50 4.42 -2.56 1.35
CA HIS A 50 3.60 -2.81 0.17
C HIS A 50 2.28 -3.50 0.53
N ASP A 51 2.35 -4.57 1.30
CA ASP A 51 1.18 -5.34 1.72
C ASP A 51 0.27 -4.57 2.69
N TYR A 52 0.88 -3.78 3.58
CA TYR A 52 0.14 -2.86 4.46
C TYR A 52 -0.64 -1.82 3.65
N LEU A 53 -0.06 -1.31 2.56
CA LEU A 53 -0.72 -0.33 1.69
C LEU A 53 -1.91 -0.92 0.93
N HIS A 54 -1.80 -2.15 0.41
CA HIS A 54 -2.94 -2.85 -0.18
C HIS A 54 -4.12 -2.91 0.80
N LEU A 55 -3.84 -3.32 2.02
CA LEU A 55 -4.85 -3.50 3.04
C LEU A 55 -5.44 -2.18 3.54
N ALA A 56 -4.58 -1.20 3.87
CA ALA A 56 -4.99 0.09 4.44
C ALA A 56 -5.73 0.98 3.44
N LEU A 57 -5.28 1.00 2.18
CA LEU A 57 -5.89 1.81 1.13
C LEU A 57 -7.04 1.09 0.41
N GLY A 58 -7.16 -0.24 0.62
CA GLY A 58 -8.16 -1.06 -0.03
C GLY A 58 -7.91 -1.26 -1.52
N TYR A 59 -6.64 -1.18 -1.95
CA TYR A 59 -6.27 -1.51 -3.33
C TYR A 59 -6.18 -3.03 -3.51
N GLY A 60 -6.70 -3.54 -4.63
CA GLY A 60 -6.65 -4.96 -4.94
C GLY A 60 -5.23 -5.47 -5.18
N THR A 61 -5.06 -6.81 -5.17
CA THR A 61 -3.81 -7.49 -5.53
C THR A 61 -3.75 -7.85 -7.02
N ASP A 62 -4.75 -7.41 -7.79
CA ASP A 62 -4.75 -7.54 -9.24
C ASP A 62 -3.77 -6.54 -9.90
N LEU A 63 -3.52 -6.72 -11.19
CA LEU A 63 -2.59 -5.88 -11.95
C LEU A 63 -2.88 -4.37 -11.80
N HIS A 64 -4.15 -3.99 -11.74
CA HIS A 64 -4.55 -2.59 -11.59
C HIS A 64 -4.33 -2.08 -10.16
N GLY A 65 -4.59 -2.91 -9.14
CA GLY A 65 -4.31 -2.57 -7.75
C GLY A 65 -2.81 -2.43 -7.47
N GLU A 66 -1.99 -3.29 -8.09
CA GLU A 66 -0.53 -3.15 -8.07
C GLU A 66 -0.07 -1.80 -8.66
N ALA A 67 -0.70 -1.36 -9.75
CA ALA A 67 -0.40 -0.06 -10.32
C ALA A 67 -0.81 1.10 -9.39
N GLU A 68 -1.94 0.98 -8.67
CA GLU A 68 -2.40 1.98 -7.70
C GLU A 68 -1.43 2.10 -6.52
N VAL A 69 -1.01 0.97 -5.92
CA VAL A 69 -0.03 0.99 -4.81
C VAL A 69 1.30 1.59 -5.27
N ASN A 70 1.76 1.24 -6.47
CA ASN A 70 3.00 1.82 -7.00
C ASN A 70 2.85 3.31 -7.33
N ALA A 71 1.73 3.77 -7.88
CA ALA A 71 1.47 5.19 -8.13
C ALA A 71 1.43 5.99 -6.82
N PHE A 72 0.76 5.47 -5.78
CA PHE A 72 0.74 6.03 -4.44
C PHE A 72 2.17 6.13 -3.86
N THR A 73 2.91 5.02 -3.90
CA THR A 73 4.29 4.94 -3.39
C THR A 73 5.24 5.87 -4.13
N ALA A 74 5.13 5.96 -5.46
CA ALA A 74 5.89 6.89 -6.27
C ALA A 74 5.68 8.35 -5.82
N ARG A 75 4.43 8.71 -5.51
CA ARG A 75 4.09 10.06 -5.04
C ARG A 75 4.69 10.36 -3.68
N GLN A 76 4.74 9.38 -2.77
CA GLN A 76 5.27 9.58 -1.41
C GLN A 76 6.80 9.54 -1.34
N THR A 77 7.45 8.76 -2.18
CA THR A 77 8.88 8.46 -2.05
C THR A 77 9.74 8.97 -3.20
N GLY A 78 9.13 9.24 -4.37
CA GLY A 78 9.88 9.57 -5.58
C GLY A 78 10.68 8.40 -6.18
N MET A 79 10.48 7.14 -5.69
CA MET A 79 11.27 5.99 -6.15
C MET A 79 11.07 5.69 -7.64
N PRO A 80 12.14 5.69 -8.48
CA PRO A 80 12.03 5.45 -9.92
C PRO A 80 11.38 4.12 -10.29
N ILE A 81 11.62 3.07 -9.50
CA ILE A 81 11.06 1.74 -9.76
C ILE A 81 9.53 1.74 -9.73
N CYS A 82 8.90 2.55 -8.87
CA CYS A 82 7.45 2.63 -8.78
C CYS A 82 6.84 3.28 -10.02
N TYR A 83 7.51 4.29 -10.59
CA TYR A 83 7.12 4.88 -11.88
C TYR A 83 7.22 3.85 -13.01
N LEU A 84 8.34 3.11 -13.07
CA LEU A 84 8.56 2.10 -14.10
C LEU A 84 7.50 0.99 -14.07
N ILE A 85 7.17 0.49 -12.87
CA ILE A 85 6.13 -0.53 -12.72
C ILE A 85 4.77 0.02 -13.16
N THR A 86 4.40 1.22 -12.68
CA THR A 86 3.13 1.86 -13.03
C THR A 86 3.01 2.08 -14.54
N MET A 87 4.07 2.60 -15.18
CA MET A 87 4.10 2.82 -16.64
C MET A 87 4.04 1.51 -17.41
N GLY A 88 4.76 0.48 -16.96
CA GLY A 88 4.73 -0.86 -17.59
C GLY A 88 3.33 -1.46 -17.56
N ILE A 89 2.61 -1.35 -16.43
CA ILE A 89 1.22 -1.83 -16.31
C ILE A 89 0.30 -1.01 -17.20
N LEU A 90 0.47 0.32 -17.24
CA LEU A 90 -0.33 1.20 -18.08
C LEU A 90 -0.18 0.86 -19.58
N LEU A 91 1.05 0.68 -20.05
CA LEU A 91 1.34 0.27 -21.43
C LEU A 91 0.76 -1.11 -21.75
N LYS A 92 0.93 -2.08 -20.84
CA LYS A 92 0.36 -3.43 -20.98
C LYS A 92 -1.16 -3.37 -21.09
N THR A 93 -1.83 -2.56 -20.27
CA THR A 93 -3.28 -2.40 -20.30
C THR A 93 -3.73 -1.73 -21.59
N MET A 94 -3.03 -0.69 -22.04
CA MET A 94 -3.33 0.01 -23.30
C MET A 94 -3.32 -0.96 -24.51
N VAL A 95 -2.35 -1.88 -24.54
CA VAL A 95 -2.19 -2.83 -25.66
C VAL A 95 -3.15 -4.01 -25.54
N ARG A 96 -3.33 -4.57 -24.35
CA ARG A 96 -4.08 -5.83 -24.17
C ARG A 96 -5.54 -5.65 -23.77
N GLN A 97 -5.88 -4.53 -23.14
CA GLN A 97 -7.20 -4.24 -22.59
C GLN A 97 -7.55 -2.76 -22.80
N PRO A 98 -7.63 -2.26 -24.04
CA PRO A 98 -7.81 -0.83 -24.32
C PRO A 98 -9.10 -0.25 -23.71
N MET A 99 -10.12 -1.07 -23.53
CA MET A 99 -11.39 -0.65 -22.88
C MET A 99 -11.22 -0.31 -21.39
N GLU A 100 -10.25 -0.93 -20.72
CA GLU A 100 -9.95 -0.69 -19.30
C GLU A 100 -8.95 0.47 -19.09
N PHE A 101 -8.31 0.95 -20.16
CA PHE A 101 -7.25 1.95 -20.09
C PHE A 101 -7.69 3.24 -19.37
N ASN A 102 -8.80 3.83 -19.80
CA ASN A 102 -9.31 5.07 -19.19
C ASN A 102 -9.69 4.87 -17.72
N ARG A 103 -10.23 3.70 -17.38
CA ARG A 103 -10.56 3.34 -16.00
C ARG A 103 -9.29 3.25 -15.15
N LEU A 104 -8.25 2.60 -15.66
CA LEU A 104 -6.95 2.50 -14.98
C LEU A 104 -6.34 3.89 -14.78
N VAL A 105 -6.29 4.73 -15.81
CA VAL A 105 -5.77 6.11 -15.71
C VAL A 105 -6.46 6.87 -14.58
N ASN A 106 -7.80 6.81 -14.50
CA ASN A 106 -8.56 7.48 -13.45
C ASN A 106 -8.24 6.92 -12.04
N ARG A 107 -8.02 5.60 -11.92
CA ARG A 107 -7.58 4.97 -10.67
C ARG A 107 -6.20 5.48 -10.26
N LEU A 108 -5.24 5.53 -11.20
CA LEU A 108 -3.88 6.02 -10.93
C LEU A 108 -3.85 7.49 -10.51
N ILE A 109 -4.63 8.35 -11.17
CA ILE A 109 -4.76 9.76 -10.78
C ILE A 109 -5.27 9.87 -9.34
N ARG A 110 -6.28 9.07 -8.97
CA ARG A 110 -6.78 9.05 -7.58
C ARG A 110 -5.70 8.58 -6.60
N ALA A 111 -5.03 7.46 -6.87
CA ALA A 111 -3.96 6.94 -6.02
C ALA A 111 -2.83 7.96 -5.85
N TRP A 112 -2.44 8.64 -6.92
CA TRP A 112 -1.45 9.71 -6.89
C TRP A 112 -1.88 10.90 -6.02
N LYS A 113 -3.13 11.36 -6.15
CA LYS A 113 -3.69 12.44 -5.33
C LYS A 113 -3.73 12.05 -3.86
N VAL A 114 -4.14 10.82 -3.55
CA VAL A 114 -4.14 10.27 -2.19
C VAL A 114 -2.74 10.29 -1.61
N GLY A 115 -1.74 9.78 -2.33
CA GLY A 115 -0.35 9.76 -1.90
C GLY A 115 0.24 11.14 -1.62
N GLY A 116 -0.24 12.20 -2.30
CA GLY A 116 0.20 13.57 -2.06
C GLY A 116 -0.49 14.30 -0.89
N ARG A 117 -1.55 13.70 -0.34
CA ARG A 117 -2.37 14.31 0.73
C ARG A 117 -2.33 13.55 2.05
N CYS A 118 -2.06 12.25 1.99
CA CYS A 118 -1.82 11.46 3.19
C CYS A 118 -0.51 11.84 3.85
N GLU A 119 -0.43 11.63 5.17
CA GLU A 119 0.85 11.58 5.86
C GLU A 119 1.80 10.61 5.17
N ASN A 120 3.09 10.81 5.36
CA ASN A 120 4.08 9.90 4.78
C ASN A 120 4.00 8.53 5.48
N LEU A 121 3.33 7.58 4.82
CA LEU A 121 3.12 6.24 5.37
C LEU A 121 4.41 5.42 5.48
N PHE A 122 5.53 5.89 4.91
CA PHE A 122 6.84 5.26 5.08
C PHE A 122 7.47 5.54 6.44
N ILE A 123 7.09 6.66 7.09
CA ILE A 123 7.51 6.99 8.46
C ILE A 123 6.42 6.76 9.49
N PHE A 124 5.21 6.39 9.05
CA PHE A 124 4.09 6.11 9.92
C PHE A 124 4.36 4.89 10.82
N GLN A 125 3.97 4.99 12.09
CA GLN A 125 4.14 3.91 13.07
C GLN A 125 2.99 2.91 12.97
N TRP A 126 3.09 1.96 12.06
CA TRP A 126 2.06 0.97 11.78
C TRP A 126 1.72 0.08 12.98
N GLU A 127 2.65 -0.08 13.90
CA GLU A 127 2.50 -0.86 15.13
C GLU A 127 1.37 -0.31 16.00
N THR A 128 1.14 0.99 15.97
CA THR A 128 0.10 1.66 16.77
C THR A 128 -1.32 1.33 16.31
N VAL A 129 -1.50 0.93 15.07
CA VAL A 129 -2.83 0.67 14.48
C VAL A 129 -3.14 -0.81 14.29
N LEU A 130 -2.22 -1.71 14.62
CA LEU A 130 -2.42 -3.16 14.42
C LEU A 130 -3.63 -3.71 15.20
N ALA A 131 -3.89 -3.19 16.40
CA ALA A 131 -5.01 -3.61 17.22
C ALA A 131 -6.33 -2.91 16.88
N HIS A 132 -6.30 -1.83 16.07
CA HIS A 132 -7.48 -1.08 15.67
C HIS A 132 -8.32 -1.84 14.63
N PRO A 133 -9.64 -1.65 14.60
CA PRO A 133 -10.51 -2.21 13.56
C PRO A 133 -10.06 -1.78 12.17
N LEU A 134 -10.01 -2.74 11.22
CA LEU A 134 -9.59 -2.50 9.84
C LEU A 134 -10.36 -1.34 9.18
N GLU A 135 -11.68 -1.30 9.38
CA GLU A 135 -12.52 -0.26 8.79
C GLU A 135 -12.24 1.13 9.38
N GLU A 136 -11.89 1.20 10.66
CA GLU A 136 -11.48 2.46 11.30
C GLU A 136 -10.17 2.98 10.70
N VAL A 137 -9.18 2.10 10.54
CA VAL A 137 -7.90 2.44 9.89
C VAL A 137 -8.14 2.93 8.46
N ARG A 138 -8.95 2.21 7.69
CA ARG A 138 -9.33 2.60 6.32
C ARG A 138 -10.07 3.94 6.28
N LEU A 139 -10.99 4.18 7.22
CA LEU A 139 -11.73 5.44 7.32
C LEU A 139 -10.82 6.62 7.65
N ASN A 140 -9.84 6.42 8.52
CA ASN A 140 -8.87 7.46 8.85
C ASN A 140 -8.06 7.86 7.61
N PHE A 141 -7.57 6.89 6.84
CA PHE A 141 -6.89 7.19 5.57
C PHE A 141 -7.84 7.77 4.50
N LYS A 142 -9.12 7.38 4.47
CA LYS A 142 -10.13 7.98 3.60
C LYS A 142 -10.52 9.40 4.03
N ARG A 143 -10.60 9.70 5.33
CA ARG A 143 -10.89 11.06 5.84
C ARG A 143 -9.77 12.04 5.53
N MET A 144 -8.52 11.60 5.54
CA MET A 144 -7.42 12.39 4.99
C MET A 144 -7.65 12.73 3.50
N ASN A 145 -8.53 11.96 2.82
CA ASN A 145 -8.95 12.17 1.43
C ASN A 145 -10.19 13.05 1.27
N VAL A 146 -11.10 13.12 2.24
CA VAL A 146 -12.43 13.77 2.07
C VAL A 146 -12.36 15.30 1.99
N ASN A 147 -11.31 15.92 2.52
CA ASN A 147 -11.02 17.35 2.24
C ASN A 147 -10.64 17.64 0.77
N ILE A 148 -10.89 16.68 -0.15
CA ILE A 148 -10.55 16.74 -1.57
C ILE A 148 -11.67 17.36 -2.42
N TYR A 149 -12.90 17.38 -1.92
CA TYR A 149 -14.09 17.83 -2.65
C TYR A 149 -14.69 19.14 -2.10
N ALA A 150 -13.97 19.80 -1.19
CA ALA A 150 -14.33 21.14 -0.71
C ALA A 150 -13.56 22.22 -1.45
#